data_30cdd674a9336556f9cbf01ac8379580
#
_entry.id   30cdd674a9336556f9cbf01ac8379580
#
_cell.length_a   1.000
_cell.length_b   1.000
_cell.length_c   1.000
_cell.angle_alpha   90.00
_cell.angle_beta   90.00
_cell.angle_gamma   90.00
#
_symmetry.space_group_name_H-M   'P 1'
#
loop_
_entity.id
_entity.type
_entity.pdbx_description
1 polymer ?
#
loop_
_entity_poly.entity_id
_entity_poly.type
_entity_poly.pdbx_seq_one_letter_code
_entity_poly.pdbx_strand_id
1 'polypeptide(L)'
;SIIIFASMILAPFAGRVVDRVGKRATFMIVGSVLMIPCHLAMGLTMIYPVYPMILLGFAFVLVPAALWPSVPLIVRSERVGTAFGLMTAIQNIGLGLFPLLNGLLRDKTGSYVASQVMFASLGIIGVVFAVLLKRADRRENRGLEVPQTAAAH
;
A
#
# COMPACT_ATOMS: atom_id res chain seq x y z
N SER A 1 18.20 -5.51 -4.79
CA SER A 1 16.75 -5.46 -5.00
C SER A 1 16.36 -4.09 -5.56
N ILE A 2 16.03 -4.05 -6.85
CA ILE A 2 15.66 -2.81 -7.59
C ILE A 2 14.52 -2.06 -6.91
N ILE A 3 13.53 -2.79 -6.37
CA ILE A 3 12.37 -2.23 -5.66
C ILE A 3 12.80 -1.40 -4.44
N ILE A 4 13.76 -1.89 -3.65
CA ILE A 4 14.23 -1.21 -2.43
C ILE A 4 14.97 0.07 -2.79
N PHE A 5 15.87 0.06 -3.78
CA PHE A 5 16.56 1.26 -4.22
C PHE A 5 15.60 2.30 -4.80
N ALA A 6 14.67 1.87 -5.65
CA ALA A 6 13.64 2.74 -6.19
C ALA A 6 12.78 3.35 -5.06
N SER A 7 12.40 2.56 -4.05
CA SER A 7 11.61 3.06 -2.92
C SER A 7 12.37 4.06 -2.06
N MET A 8 13.67 3.87 -1.82
CA MET A 8 14.49 4.83 -1.05
C MET A 8 14.55 6.21 -1.70
N ILE A 9 14.66 6.25 -3.05
CA ILE A 9 14.70 7.51 -3.80
C ILE A 9 13.29 8.13 -3.89
N LEU A 10 12.26 7.31 -4.11
CA LEU A 10 10.91 7.78 -4.35
C LEU A 10 10.14 8.14 -3.07
N ALA A 11 10.47 7.53 -1.92
CA ALA A 11 9.74 7.77 -0.66
C ALA A 11 9.68 9.26 -0.25
N PRO A 12 10.77 10.03 -0.24
CA PRO A 12 10.70 11.45 0.12
C PRO A 12 9.91 12.29 -0.88
N PHE A 13 9.89 11.90 -2.17
CA PHE A 13 9.07 12.57 -3.18
C PHE A 13 7.59 12.21 -3.02
N ALA A 14 7.27 10.94 -2.82
CA ALA A 14 5.90 10.49 -2.60
C ALA A 14 5.29 11.13 -1.35
N GLY A 15 6.04 11.19 -0.24
CA GLY A 15 5.60 11.88 0.97
C GLY A 15 5.25 13.35 0.69
N ARG A 16 6.15 14.10 0.04
CA ARG A 16 5.90 15.51 -0.31
C ARG A 16 4.69 15.69 -1.22
N VAL A 17 4.49 14.81 -2.19
CA VAL A 17 3.33 14.86 -3.09
C VAL A 17 2.04 14.59 -2.32
N VAL A 18 2.03 13.56 -1.48
CA VAL A 18 0.88 13.21 -0.64
C VAL A 18 0.52 14.37 0.30
N ASP A 19 1.51 15.01 0.94
CA ASP A 19 1.28 16.11 1.88
C ASP A 19 0.78 17.39 1.17
N ARG A 20 1.29 17.68 -0.04
CA ARG A 20 0.87 18.84 -0.82
C ARG A 20 -0.52 18.67 -1.44
N VAL A 21 -0.80 17.49 -1.98
CA VAL A 21 -2.07 17.19 -2.66
C VAL A 21 -3.18 16.88 -1.66
N GLY A 22 -2.83 16.38 -0.47
CA GLY A 22 -3.77 15.73 0.43
C GLY A 22 -4.20 14.38 -0.16
N LYS A 23 -5.49 14.15 -0.33
CA LYS A 23 -6.10 12.98 -1.01
C LYS A 23 -5.49 11.63 -0.62
N ARG A 24 -5.13 11.48 0.67
CA ARG A 24 -4.42 10.31 1.19
C ARG A 24 -5.14 9.00 0.92
N ALA A 25 -6.45 8.95 1.18
CA ALA A 25 -7.24 7.76 0.87
C ALA A 25 -7.28 7.47 -0.64
N THR A 26 -7.27 8.50 -1.48
CA THR A 26 -7.17 8.34 -2.95
C THR A 26 -5.82 7.74 -3.34
N PHE A 27 -4.71 8.19 -2.77
CA PHE A 27 -3.39 7.61 -3.04
C PHE A 27 -3.29 6.15 -2.59
N MET A 28 -3.90 5.78 -1.46
CA MET A 28 -4.00 4.37 -1.02
C MET A 28 -4.76 3.53 -2.05
N ILE A 29 -5.88 4.04 -2.58
CA ILE A 29 -6.65 3.35 -3.64
C ILE A 29 -5.78 3.16 -4.88
N VAL A 30 -5.12 4.22 -5.37
CA VAL A 30 -4.28 4.17 -6.57
C VAL A 30 -3.14 3.17 -6.39
N GLY A 31 -2.43 3.20 -5.26
CA GLY A 31 -1.35 2.25 -4.98
C GLY A 31 -1.85 0.80 -4.93
N SER A 32 -2.98 0.56 -4.27
CA SER A 32 -3.57 -0.79 -4.20
C SER A 32 -4.07 -1.28 -5.56
N VAL A 33 -4.67 -0.41 -6.38
CA VAL A 33 -5.09 -0.74 -7.76
C VAL A 33 -3.89 -1.07 -8.64
N LEU A 34 -2.79 -0.33 -8.53
CA LEU A 34 -1.56 -0.59 -9.29
C LEU A 34 -0.93 -1.94 -8.97
N MET A 35 -1.06 -2.43 -7.75
CA MET A 35 -0.53 -3.75 -7.36
C MET A 35 -1.17 -4.89 -8.16
N ILE A 36 -2.45 -4.80 -8.47
CA ILE A 36 -3.21 -5.87 -9.14
C ILE A 36 -2.63 -6.20 -10.53
N PRO A 37 -2.58 -5.26 -11.49
CA PRO A 37 -2.05 -5.54 -12.81
C PRO A 37 -0.55 -5.88 -12.79
N CYS A 38 0.23 -5.34 -11.85
CA CYS A 38 1.65 -5.67 -11.73
C CYS A 38 1.85 -7.16 -11.42
N HIS A 39 1.14 -7.69 -10.42
CA HIS A 39 1.24 -9.10 -10.05
C HIS A 39 0.64 -10.01 -11.14
N LEU A 40 -0.49 -9.65 -11.73
CA LEU A 40 -1.06 -10.42 -12.83
C LEU A 40 -0.16 -10.43 -14.06
N ALA A 41 0.47 -9.32 -14.39
CA ALA A 41 1.44 -9.24 -15.49
C ALA A 41 2.65 -10.16 -15.24
N MET A 42 3.21 -10.16 -14.02
CA MET A 42 4.33 -11.06 -13.67
C MET A 42 3.95 -12.54 -13.66
N GLY A 43 2.69 -12.86 -13.35
CA GLY A 43 2.23 -14.26 -13.29
C GLY A 43 1.72 -14.83 -14.59
N LEU A 44 1.06 -14.02 -15.43
CA LEU A 44 0.27 -14.47 -16.56
C LEU A 44 0.84 -14.06 -17.91
N THR A 45 1.86 -13.20 -17.95
CA THR A 45 2.41 -12.70 -19.21
C THR A 45 3.91 -12.99 -19.34
N MET A 46 4.41 -12.99 -20.57
CA MET A 46 5.84 -13.10 -20.88
C MET A 46 6.56 -11.73 -20.91
N ILE A 47 5.96 -10.69 -20.32
CA ILE A 47 6.55 -9.36 -20.25
C ILE A 47 7.82 -9.42 -19.39
N TYR A 48 8.84 -8.70 -19.80
CA TYR A 48 10.09 -8.62 -19.05
C TYR A 48 9.83 -8.09 -17.64
N PRO A 49 10.16 -8.86 -16.57
CA PRO A 49 9.69 -8.60 -15.20
C PRO A 49 10.06 -7.22 -14.62
N VAL A 50 11.07 -6.57 -15.18
CA VAL A 50 11.56 -5.26 -14.71
C VAL A 50 10.48 -4.17 -14.81
N TYR A 51 9.65 -4.18 -15.86
CA TYR A 51 8.60 -3.16 -16.02
C TYR A 51 7.53 -3.23 -14.92
N PRO A 52 6.87 -4.38 -14.66
CA PRO A 52 5.93 -4.46 -13.55
C PRO A 52 6.59 -4.28 -12.19
N MET A 53 7.88 -4.65 -12.01
CA MET A 53 8.62 -4.41 -10.77
C MET A 53 8.86 -2.92 -10.49
N ILE A 54 9.16 -2.11 -11.49
CA ILE A 54 9.29 -0.65 -11.33
C ILE A 54 7.93 -0.07 -10.89
N LEU A 55 6.85 -0.45 -11.57
CA LEU A 55 5.51 0.03 -11.24
C LEU A 55 5.06 -0.43 -9.84
N LEU A 56 5.40 -1.66 -9.46
CA LEU A 56 5.17 -2.19 -8.12
C LEU A 56 5.95 -1.39 -7.06
N GLY A 57 7.19 -0.96 -7.38
CA GLY A 57 7.98 -0.08 -6.51
C GLY A 57 7.28 1.25 -6.23
N PHE A 58 6.63 1.87 -7.21
CA PHE A 58 5.79 3.06 -6.99
C PHE A 58 4.61 2.77 -6.06
N ALA A 59 3.88 1.68 -6.29
CA ALA A 59 2.76 1.28 -5.42
C ALA A 59 3.23 1.03 -3.99
N PHE A 60 4.37 0.37 -3.83
CA PHE A 60 4.99 0.04 -2.54
C PHE A 60 5.38 1.29 -1.73
N VAL A 61 5.75 2.37 -2.38
CA VAL A 61 6.07 3.65 -1.72
C VAL A 61 4.81 4.46 -1.43
N LEU A 62 3.87 4.48 -2.37
CA LEU A 62 2.71 5.36 -2.33
C LEU A 62 1.75 5.01 -1.18
N VAL A 63 1.49 3.72 -0.96
CA VAL A 63 0.57 3.26 0.08
C VAL A 63 1.07 3.61 1.49
N PRO A 64 2.30 3.27 1.91
CA PRO A 64 2.82 3.67 3.21
C PRO A 64 2.92 5.19 3.38
N ALA A 65 3.38 5.92 2.33
CA ALA A 65 3.48 7.38 2.38
C ALA A 65 2.13 8.06 2.64
N ALA A 66 1.03 7.46 2.20
CA ALA A 66 -0.32 7.94 2.49
C ALA A 66 -0.87 7.40 3.83
N LEU A 67 -0.61 6.12 4.16
CA LEU A 67 -1.22 5.44 5.31
C LEU A 67 -0.65 5.93 6.65
N TRP A 68 0.68 5.94 6.82
CA TRP A 68 1.30 6.26 8.09
C TRP A 68 0.96 7.66 8.61
N PRO A 69 1.03 8.74 7.80
CA PRO A 69 0.63 10.07 8.25
C PRO A 69 -0.88 10.25 8.45
N SER A 70 -1.70 9.30 7.96
CA SER A 70 -3.16 9.36 8.15
C SER A 70 -3.60 8.95 9.56
N VAL A 71 -2.80 8.13 10.26
CA VAL A 71 -3.16 7.58 11.57
C VAL A 71 -3.46 8.67 12.61
N PRO A 72 -2.60 9.69 12.81
CA PRO A 72 -2.88 10.75 13.79
C PRO A 72 -4.11 11.60 13.45
N LEU A 73 -4.56 11.59 12.19
CA LEU A 73 -5.75 12.35 11.77
C LEU A 73 -7.06 11.65 12.12
N ILE A 74 -7.05 10.31 12.20
CA ILE A 74 -8.25 9.50 12.40
C ILE A 74 -8.36 8.91 13.80
N VAL A 75 -7.26 8.85 14.55
CA VAL A 75 -7.17 8.28 15.89
C VAL A 75 -6.98 9.38 16.92
N ARG A 76 -7.61 9.26 18.09
CA ARG A 76 -7.39 10.18 19.22
C ARG A 76 -5.93 10.17 19.65
N SER A 77 -5.40 11.34 20.04
CA SER A 77 -4.00 11.52 20.42
C SER A 77 -3.50 10.50 21.45
N GLU A 78 -4.33 10.15 22.43
CA GLU A 78 -4.00 9.21 23.51
C GLU A 78 -3.84 7.75 22.99
N ARG A 79 -4.39 7.44 21.81
CA ARG A 79 -4.40 6.09 21.23
C ARG A 79 -3.52 5.94 20.00
N VAL A 80 -2.85 7.00 19.57
CA VAL A 80 -1.99 6.99 18.37
C VAL A 80 -0.87 5.95 18.50
N GLY A 81 -0.22 5.85 19.66
CA GLY A 81 0.81 4.84 19.90
C GLY A 81 0.30 3.40 19.78
N THR A 82 -0.90 3.13 20.34
CA THR A 82 -1.55 1.82 20.22
C THR A 82 -1.91 1.50 18.77
N ALA A 83 -2.39 2.49 18.01
CA ALA A 83 -2.71 2.31 16.60
C ALA A 83 -1.46 1.97 15.77
N PHE A 84 -0.36 2.68 15.97
CA PHE A 84 0.91 2.35 15.31
C PHE A 84 1.44 0.97 15.70
N GLY A 85 1.36 0.62 17.00
CA GLY A 85 1.73 -0.71 17.48
C GLY A 85 0.92 -1.82 16.81
N LEU A 86 -0.40 -1.66 16.71
CA LEU A 86 -1.28 -2.62 16.04
C LEU A 86 -0.96 -2.73 14.54
N MET A 87 -0.79 -1.60 13.86
CA MET A 87 -0.42 -1.58 12.44
C MET A 87 0.90 -2.30 12.20
N THR A 88 1.92 -2.03 13.02
CA THR A 88 3.22 -2.69 12.92
C THR A 88 3.12 -4.19 13.22
N ALA A 89 2.32 -4.61 14.20
CA ALA A 89 2.09 -6.02 14.48
C ALA A 89 1.46 -6.75 13.29
N ILE A 90 0.39 -6.19 12.70
CA ILE A 90 -0.26 -6.73 11.50
C ILE A 90 0.72 -6.80 10.32
N GLN A 91 1.51 -5.74 10.12
CA GLN A 91 2.54 -5.71 9.07
C GLN A 91 3.58 -6.81 9.26
N ASN A 92 4.08 -7.03 10.49
CA ASN A 92 5.08 -8.06 10.77
C ASN A 92 4.51 -9.48 10.61
N ILE A 93 3.25 -9.71 10.98
CA ILE A 93 2.55 -10.98 10.68
C ILE A 93 2.53 -11.21 9.16
N GLY A 94 2.19 -10.19 8.39
CA GLY A 94 2.23 -10.27 6.93
C GLY A 94 3.61 -10.57 6.37
N LEU A 95 4.64 -9.88 6.87
CA LEU A 95 6.04 -10.09 6.46
C LEU A 95 6.55 -11.51 6.74
N GLY A 96 6.06 -12.17 7.79
CA GLY A 96 6.39 -13.57 8.09
C GLY A 96 5.53 -14.56 7.30
N LEU A 97 4.23 -14.31 7.25
CA LEU A 97 3.26 -15.25 6.68
C LEU A 97 3.32 -15.34 5.15
N PHE A 98 3.38 -14.21 4.44
CA PHE A 98 3.28 -14.22 2.98
C PHE A 98 4.49 -14.84 2.28
N PRO A 99 5.75 -14.66 2.70
CA PRO A 99 6.87 -15.43 2.14
C PRO A 99 6.72 -16.94 2.33
N LEU A 100 6.22 -17.37 3.50
CA LEU A 100 5.96 -18.78 3.77
C LEU A 100 4.88 -19.33 2.82
N LEU A 101 3.75 -18.63 2.69
CA LEU A 101 2.67 -19.02 1.77
C LEU A 101 3.16 -19.04 0.31
N ASN A 102 3.97 -18.07 -0.09
CA ASN A 102 4.57 -18.01 -1.41
C ASN A 102 5.45 -19.25 -1.68
N GLY A 103 6.30 -19.65 -0.74
CA GLY A 103 7.11 -20.86 -0.83
C GLY A 103 6.24 -22.10 -0.96
N LEU A 104 5.25 -22.27 -0.09
CA LEU A 104 4.33 -23.41 -0.11
C LEU A 104 3.52 -23.51 -1.41
N LEU A 105 3.04 -22.38 -1.94
CA LEU A 105 2.32 -22.36 -3.21
C LEU A 105 3.23 -22.77 -4.37
N ARG A 106 4.45 -22.25 -4.39
CA ARG A 106 5.44 -22.61 -5.42
C ARG A 106 5.79 -24.10 -5.36
N ASP A 107 6.04 -24.64 -4.17
CA ASP A 107 6.40 -26.06 -3.99
C ASP A 107 5.26 -27.00 -4.44
N LYS A 108 4.00 -26.63 -4.15
CA LYS A 108 2.83 -27.42 -4.54
C LYS A 108 2.47 -27.31 -6.02
N THR A 109 2.66 -26.15 -6.63
CA THR A 109 2.20 -25.89 -8.01
C THR A 109 3.31 -25.95 -9.04
N GLY A 110 4.57 -25.96 -8.63
CA GLY A 110 5.73 -25.85 -9.51
C GLY A 110 5.86 -24.52 -10.25
N SER A 111 4.97 -23.54 -9.92
CA SER A 111 4.84 -22.26 -10.64
C SER A 111 4.66 -21.10 -9.68
N TYR A 112 5.06 -19.90 -10.12
CA TYR A 112 4.80 -18.66 -9.38
C TYR A 112 3.43 -18.04 -9.68
N VAL A 113 2.65 -18.58 -10.63
CA VAL A 113 1.35 -18.02 -11.00
C VAL A 113 0.40 -17.94 -9.81
N ALA A 114 0.30 -19.03 -9.03
CA ALA A 114 -0.55 -19.06 -7.83
C ALA A 114 -0.16 -17.98 -6.80
N SER A 115 1.14 -17.78 -6.61
CA SER A 115 1.67 -16.72 -5.74
C SER A 115 1.31 -15.33 -6.24
N GLN A 116 1.44 -15.09 -7.53
CA GLN A 116 1.11 -13.79 -8.13
C GLN A 116 -0.39 -13.49 -8.04
N VAL A 117 -1.24 -14.48 -8.24
CA VAL A 117 -2.70 -14.36 -8.03
C VAL A 117 -3.02 -14.08 -6.56
N MET A 118 -2.35 -14.75 -5.62
CA MET A 118 -2.49 -14.45 -4.19
C MET A 118 -2.15 -12.98 -3.88
N PHE A 119 -1.01 -12.47 -4.37
CA PHE A 119 -0.63 -11.07 -4.16
C PHE A 119 -1.57 -10.09 -4.86
N ALA A 120 -2.07 -10.41 -6.06
CA ALA A 120 -3.09 -9.61 -6.72
C ALA A 120 -4.39 -9.54 -5.90
N SER A 121 -4.80 -10.65 -5.27
CA SER A 121 -5.99 -10.66 -4.39
C SER A 121 -5.82 -9.77 -3.16
N LEU A 122 -4.61 -9.68 -2.59
CA LEU A 122 -4.31 -8.73 -1.53
C LEU A 122 -4.44 -7.27 -2.01
N GLY A 123 -4.09 -6.98 -3.26
CA GLY A 123 -4.34 -5.69 -3.87
C GLY A 123 -5.84 -5.34 -3.88
N ILE A 124 -6.70 -6.30 -4.22
CA ILE A 124 -8.17 -6.12 -4.19
C ILE A 124 -8.65 -5.82 -2.77
N ILE A 125 -8.17 -6.59 -1.77
CA ILE A 125 -8.49 -6.34 -0.36
C ILE A 125 -8.05 -4.93 0.04
N GLY A 126 -6.84 -4.51 -0.37
CA GLY A 126 -6.33 -3.16 -0.14
C GLY A 126 -7.23 -2.08 -0.73
N VAL A 127 -7.72 -2.26 -1.97
CA VAL A 127 -8.68 -1.34 -2.61
C VAL A 127 -9.97 -1.24 -1.80
N VAL A 128 -10.53 -2.37 -1.36
CA VAL A 128 -11.78 -2.39 -0.58
C VAL A 128 -11.60 -1.57 0.71
N PHE A 129 -10.53 -1.83 1.49
CA PHE A 129 -10.28 -1.09 2.72
C PHE A 129 -9.99 0.39 2.47
N ALA A 130 -9.24 0.74 1.44
CA ALA A 130 -8.97 2.13 1.09
C ALA A 130 -10.25 2.89 0.67
N VAL A 131 -11.15 2.23 -0.06
CA VAL A 131 -12.47 2.80 -0.41
C VAL A 131 -13.35 2.97 0.83
N LEU A 132 -13.36 1.98 1.72
CA LEU A 132 -14.10 2.08 2.99
C LEU A 132 -13.57 3.23 3.85
N LEU A 133 -12.24 3.37 3.96
CA LEU A 133 -11.61 4.47 4.67
C LEU A 133 -12.00 5.83 4.06
N LYS A 134 -11.96 5.94 2.73
CA LYS A 134 -12.38 7.17 2.03
C LYS A 134 -13.86 7.50 2.26
N ARG A 135 -14.73 6.49 2.31
CA ARG A 135 -16.15 6.70 2.64
C ARG A 135 -16.35 7.12 4.09
N ALA A 136 -15.60 6.52 5.01
CA ALA A 136 -15.64 6.90 6.42
C ALA A 136 -15.15 8.34 6.63
N ASP A 137 -14.04 8.72 5.99
CA ASP A 137 -13.51 10.09 6.02
C ASP A 137 -14.53 11.12 5.55
N ARG A 138 -15.24 10.83 4.45
CA ARG A 138 -16.31 11.73 3.94
C ARG A 138 -17.48 11.86 4.91
N ARG A 139 -17.79 10.82 5.70
CA ARG A 139 -18.88 10.85 6.69
C ARG A 139 -18.50 11.58 7.96
N GLU A 140 -17.25 11.39 8.41
CA GLU A 140 -16.74 11.91 9.68
C GLU A 140 -15.98 13.22 9.54
N ASN A 141 -15.69 13.65 8.31
CA ASN A 141 -14.98 14.89 7.97
C ASN A 141 -13.62 15.00 8.65
N ARG A 142 -12.82 13.89 8.65
CA ARG A 142 -11.51 13.79 9.31
C ARG A 142 -10.37 14.46 8.56
N GLY A 143 -10.62 14.90 7.31
CA GLY A 143 -9.67 15.68 6.53
C GLY A 143 -8.56 14.86 5.87
N LEU A 144 -8.75 13.56 5.62
CA LEU A 144 -7.76 12.74 4.90
C LEU A 144 -7.56 13.17 3.45
N GLU A 145 -8.57 13.81 2.87
CA GLU A 145 -8.54 14.29 1.48
C GLU A 145 -8.12 15.77 1.37
N VAL A 146 -7.78 16.44 2.49
CA VAL A 146 -7.39 17.86 2.52
C VAL A 146 -5.87 17.96 2.62
N PRO A 147 -5.22 18.90 1.85
CA PRO A 147 -3.80 19.16 1.98
C PRO A 147 -3.43 19.63 3.39
N GLN A 148 -2.30 19.17 3.94
CA GLN A 148 -1.84 19.61 5.27
C GLN A 148 -1.46 21.10 5.31
N THR A 149 -1.04 21.66 4.17
CA THR A 149 -0.74 23.09 4.05
C THR A 149 -1.96 24.00 4.23
N ALA A 150 -3.18 23.47 4.08
CA ALA A 150 -4.42 24.21 4.29
C ALA A 150 -4.95 24.12 5.74
N ALA A 151 -4.42 23.20 6.55
CA ALA A 151 -4.85 23.01 7.93
C ALA A 151 -4.03 23.82 8.95
N ALA A 152 -3.02 24.57 8.49
CA ALA A 152 -2.13 25.40 9.34
C ALA A 152 -2.55 26.88 9.40
N HIS A 153 -3.74 27.21 8.97
CA HIS A 153 -4.41 28.50 9.10
C HIS A 153 -5.79 28.25 9.69
#